data_ccba950c27dda4d5519bb1ddb80bb04a
#
_entry.id   ccba950c27dda4d5519bb1ddb80bb04a
#
_cell.length_a   1.000
_cell.length_b   1.000
_cell.length_c   1.000
_cell.angle_alpha   90.00
_cell.angle_beta   90.00
_cell.angle_gamma   90.00
#
_symmetry.space_group_name_H-M   'P 1'
#
loop_
_entity.id
_entity.type
_entity.pdbx_description
1 polymer ?
#
loop_
_entity_poly.entity_id
_entity_poly.type
_entity_poly.pdbx_seq_one_letter_code
_entity_poly.pdbx_strand_id
1 'polypeptide(L)'
;MATRCLPLAFVLLGFAAAAAAQPADEPAEPIRPPQEINLAQAELGKKLYFDPRLSKSGFISCNSCHNLSMGGTDNLKTSIGHGWQQGPINSPTVLNSSLSVAQFWDGRAADLQEQAGGPIENPKEMAFSHTLTVDVLSSIPGYVVEFQQVFGNDEITIEEVTAAIAEFEKT
;
A
#
# COMPACT_ATOMS: atom_id res chain seq x y z
N MET A 1 42.60 35.57 74.07
CA MET A 1 42.74 34.94 72.72
C MET A 1 41.67 33.86 72.55
N ALA A 2 40.64 34.14 71.78
CA ALA A 2 39.52 33.21 71.58
C ALA A 2 39.56 32.71 70.14
N THR A 3 39.87 31.45 69.96
CA THR A 3 39.96 30.77 68.67
C THR A 3 38.57 30.35 68.26
N ARG A 4 38.03 30.92 67.15
CA ARG A 4 36.77 30.55 66.57
C ARG A 4 37.00 29.39 65.59
N CYS A 5 36.44 28.24 65.86
CA CYS A 5 36.29 27.14 64.91
C CYS A 5 35.12 27.39 63.98
N LEU A 6 35.36 27.45 62.67
CA LEU A 6 34.34 27.44 61.63
C LEU A 6 33.93 25.98 61.36
N PRO A 7 32.63 25.67 61.24
CA PRO A 7 32.23 24.35 60.82
C PRO A 7 32.28 24.25 59.28
N LEU A 8 32.96 23.23 58.79
CA LEU A 8 32.99 22.86 57.38
C LEU A 8 31.68 22.16 57.01
N ALA A 9 30.83 22.82 56.21
CA ALA A 9 29.60 22.20 55.71
C ALA A 9 29.95 21.34 54.49
N PHE A 10 29.82 20.04 54.61
CA PHE A 10 29.87 19.11 53.47
C PHE A 10 28.55 19.15 52.72
N VAL A 11 28.60 19.67 51.49
CA VAL A 11 27.48 19.58 50.53
C VAL A 11 27.56 18.20 49.83
N LEU A 12 26.69 17.30 50.22
CA LEU A 12 26.47 16.04 49.48
C LEU A 12 25.68 16.31 48.20
N LEU A 13 26.38 16.38 47.08
CA LEU A 13 25.73 16.32 45.74
C LEU A 13 25.23 14.90 45.50
N GLY A 14 23.93 14.70 45.70
CA GLY A 14 23.25 13.45 45.30
C GLY A 14 23.17 13.38 43.75
N PHE A 15 23.95 12.49 43.17
CA PHE A 15 23.73 12.07 41.77
C PHE A 15 22.45 11.27 41.71
N ALA A 16 21.35 11.84 41.23
CA ALA A 16 20.20 11.13 40.80
C ALA A 16 20.54 10.35 39.52
N ALA A 17 20.84 9.06 39.62
CA ALA A 17 20.92 8.19 38.46
C ALA A 17 19.53 8.09 37.84
N ALA A 18 19.34 8.74 36.68
CA ALA A 18 18.18 8.48 35.85
C ALA A 18 18.21 6.99 35.45
N ALA A 19 17.34 6.19 36.04
CA ALA A 19 17.10 4.84 35.57
C ALA A 19 16.57 4.94 34.14
N ALA A 20 17.41 4.63 33.15
CA ALA A 20 16.95 4.42 31.80
C ALA A 20 15.93 3.26 31.86
N ALA A 21 14.66 3.54 31.60
CA ALA A 21 13.65 2.51 31.43
C ALA A 21 14.13 1.58 30.31
N GLN A 22 14.40 0.34 30.62
CA GLN A 22 14.63 -0.68 29.60
C GLN A 22 13.33 -0.80 28.81
N PRO A 23 13.41 -0.85 27.46
CA PRO A 23 12.23 -1.12 26.66
C PRO A 23 11.62 -2.42 27.18
N ALA A 24 10.34 -2.37 27.54
CA ALA A 24 9.59 -3.56 27.90
C ALA A 24 9.74 -4.55 26.75
N ASP A 25 9.95 -5.82 27.10
CA ASP A 25 9.97 -6.92 26.12
C ASP A 25 8.52 -7.12 25.64
N GLU A 26 8.12 -6.26 24.69
CA GLU A 26 6.76 -6.29 24.14
C GLU A 26 6.64 -7.47 23.18
N PRO A 27 5.56 -8.27 23.29
CA PRO A 27 5.37 -9.45 22.44
C PRO A 27 5.10 -9.11 20.96
N ALA A 28 4.88 -7.83 20.65
CA ALA A 28 4.67 -7.32 19.30
C ALA A 28 5.74 -6.30 18.94
N GLU A 29 6.46 -6.55 17.86
CA GLU A 29 7.39 -5.57 17.31
C GLU A 29 6.65 -4.57 16.40
N PRO A 30 7.10 -3.30 16.33
CA PRO A 30 6.60 -2.36 15.34
C PRO A 30 6.79 -2.89 13.92
N ILE A 31 5.76 -2.71 13.10
CA ILE A 31 5.84 -3.05 11.67
C ILE A 31 6.95 -2.20 11.04
N ARG A 32 7.88 -2.88 10.36
CA ARG A 32 8.94 -2.20 9.61
C ARG A 32 8.40 -1.82 8.24
N PRO A 33 8.64 -0.59 7.76
CA PRO A 33 8.27 -0.22 6.39
C PRO A 33 9.00 -1.13 5.39
N PRO A 34 8.45 -1.33 4.17
CA PRO A 34 9.12 -2.06 3.10
C PRO A 34 10.54 -1.52 2.90
N GLN A 35 11.51 -2.43 2.72
CA GLN A 35 12.91 -2.02 2.71
C GLN A 35 13.33 -1.28 1.44
N GLU A 36 12.68 -1.56 0.31
CA GLU A 36 12.99 -0.94 -0.98
C GLU A 36 11.70 -0.73 -1.78
N ILE A 37 11.44 0.51 -2.15
CA ILE A 37 10.33 0.89 -3.03
C ILE A 37 10.92 1.53 -4.27
N ASN A 38 10.55 1.01 -5.44
CA ASN A 38 10.85 1.67 -6.71
C ASN A 38 9.86 2.83 -6.92
N LEU A 39 10.28 4.04 -6.59
CA LEU A 39 9.41 5.22 -6.65
C LEU A 39 8.85 5.49 -8.06
N ALA A 40 9.63 5.25 -9.11
CA ALA A 40 9.16 5.45 -10.49
C ALA A 40 8.03 4.46 -10.83
N GLN A 41 8.20 3.20 -10.44
CA GLN A 41 7.20 2.16 -10.61
C GLN A 41 5.95 2.42 -9.76
N ALA A 42 6.13 2.87 -8.52
CA ALA A 42 5.02 3.22 -7.62
C ALA A 42 4.21 4.42 -8.17
N GLU A 43 4.83 5.44 -8.73
CA GLU A 43 4.12 6.57 -9.35
C GLU A 43 3.34 6.15 -10.60
N LEU A 44 3.88 5.24 -11.41
CA LEU A 44 3.12 4.62 -12.51
C LEU A 44 1.94 3.81 -11.96
N GLY A 45 2.18 2.99 -10.95
CA GLY A 45 1.15 2.19 -10.28
C GLY A 45 0.04 3.02 -9.68
N LYS A 46 0.37 4.16 -9.09
CA LYS A 46 -0.61 5.13 -8.60
C LYS A 46 -1.54 5.61 -9.71
N LYS A 47 -1.02 5.96 -10.89
CA LYS A 47 -1.86 6.36 -12.02
C LYS A 47 -2.80 5.25 -12.44
N LEU A 48 -2.29 4.01 -12.53
CA LEU A 48 -3.07 2.83 -12.88
C LEU A 48 -4.16 2.53 -11.84
N TYR A 49 -3.84 2.64 -10.55
CA TYR A 49 -4.78 2.43 -9.45
C TYR A 49 -6.00 3.35 -9.51
N PHE A 50 -5.82 4.57 -9.98
CA PHE A 50 -6.89 5.55 -10.13
C PHE A 50 -7.52 5.57 -11.54
N ASP A 51 -7.02 4.77 -12.48
CA ASP A 51 -7.46 4.85 -13.87
C ASP A 51 -8.73 4.02 -14.13
N PRO A 52 -9.88 4.65 -14.37
CA PRO A 52 -11.12 3.93 -14.62
C PRO A 52 -11.16 3.25 -16.00
N ARG A 53 -10.23 3.58 -16.91
CA ARG A 53 -10.14 2.97 -18.24
C ARG A 53 -9.71 1.50 -18.19
N LEU A 54 -9.22 1.04 -17.05
CA LEU A 54 -8.94 -0.38 -16.79
C LEU A 54 -10.21 -1.19 -16.48
N SER A 55 -11.39 -0.59 -16.63
CA SER A 55 -12.66 -1.28 -16.47
C SER A 55 -13.52 -1.15 -17.73
N LYS A 56 -14.36 -2.14 -17.98
CA LYS A 56 -15.27 -2.21 -19.13
C LYS A 56 -16.20 -1.01 -19.22
N SER A 57 -16.62 -0.46 -18.11
CA SER A 57 -17.51 0.71 -18.05
C SER A 57 -16.79 2.04 -18.19
N GLY A 58 -15.48 2.09 -17.97
CA GLY A 58 -14.72 3.33 -17.85
C GLY A 58 -15.05 4.15 -16.60
N PHE A 59 -15.70 3.55 -15.58
CA PHE A 59 -16.11 4.21 -14.33
C PHE A 59 -15.51 3.61 -13.08
N ILE A 60 -15.03 2.38 -13.12
CA ILE A 60 -14.51 1.64 -11.99
C ILE A 60 -12.98 1.64 -12.04
N SER A 61 -12.35 2.05 -10.96
CA SER A 61 -10.91 1.91 -10.73
C SER A 61 -10.68 1.16 -9.42
N CYS A 62 -9.45 0.82 -9.07
CA CYS A 62 -9.15 0.21 -7.77
C CYS A 62 -9.64 1.11 -6.63
N ASN A 63 -9.45 2.43 -6.75
CA ASN A 63 -9.92 3.39 -5.75
C ASN A 63 -11.46 3.44 -5.61
N SER A 64 -12.23 2.89 -6.53
CA SER A 64 -13.70 2.85 -6.40
C SER A 64 -14.14 1.98 -5.23
N CYS A 65 -13.45 0.85 -5.02
CA CYS A 65 -13.74 -0.10 -3.92
C CYS A 65 -12.73 0.02 -2.78
N HIS A 66 -11.52 0.52 -3.05
CA HIS A 66 -10.45 0.69 -2.09
C HIS A 66 -10.06 2.17 -1.95
N ASN A 67 -11.02 2.99 -1.55
CA ASN A 67 -10.86 4.44 -1.47
C ASN A 67 -9.86 4.83 -0.37
N LEU A 68 -8.72 5.38 -0.78
CA LEU A 68 -7.65 5.77 0.14
C LEU A 68 -8.09 6.84 1.15
N SER A 69 -9.04 7.72 0.79
CA SER A 69 -9.59 8.72 1.69
C SER A 69 -10.56 8.14 2.73
N MET A 70 -10.98 6.87 2.54
CA MET A 70 -11.91 6.17 3.43
C MET A 70 -11.22 5.00 4.16
N GLY A 71 -9.91 5.06 4.30
CA GLY A 71 -9.13 3.99 4.95
C GLY A 71 -8.84 2.81 4.03
N GLY A 72 -8.78 3.02 2.70
CA GLY A 72 -8.46 1.98 1.72
C GLY A 72 -9.59 0.97 1.47
N THR A 73 -10.84 1.35 1.74
CA THR A 73 -12.06 0.55 1.55
C THR A 73 -13.22 1.47 1.14
N ASP A 74 -14.33 0.91 0.64
CA ASP A 74 -15.56 1.67 0.36
C ASP A 74 -16.54 1.71 1.55
N ASN A 75 -16.24 1.00 2.62
CA ASN A 75 -17.09 0.85 3.82
C ASN A 75 -18.50 0.28 3.53
N LEU A 76 -18.68 -0.41 2.41
CA LEU A 76 -19.93 -1.09 2.07
C LEU A 76 -19.90 -2.54 2.54
N LYS A 77 -21.09 -3.10 2.77
CA LYS A 77 -21.24 -4.54 3.06
C LYS A 77 -20.72 -5.39 1.89
N THR A 78 -20.96 -4.94 0.67
CA THR A 78 -20.47 -5.52 -0.58
C THR A 78 -20.19 -4.39 -1.54
N SER A 79 -19.03 -4.41 -2.19
CA SER A 79 -18.65 -3.38 -3.15
C SER A 79 -19.50 -3.42 -4.42
N ILE A 80 -19.62 -2.27 -5.09
CA ILE A 80 -20.40 -2.10 -6.31
C ILE A 80 -19.42 -1.96 -7.49
N GLY A 81 -19.45 -2.91 -8.42
CA GLY A 81 -18.61 -2.90 -9.60
C GLY A 81 -19.37 -2.60 -10.90
N HIS A 82 -18.83 -3.12 -12.00
CA HIS A 82 -19.35 -2.91 -13.35
C HIS A 82 -20.85 -3.24 -13.45
N GLY A 83 -21.60 -2.36 -14.11
CA GLY A 83 -23.04 -2.55 -14.32
C GLY A 83 -23.86 -2.56 -13.02
N TRP A 84 -23.37 -1.94 -11.96
CA TRP A 84 -24.00 -1.89 -10.64
C TRP A 84 -24.12 -3.25 -9.94
N GLN A 85 -23.35 -4.24 -10.40
CA GLN A 85 -23.31 -5.55 -9.77
C GLN A 85 -22.63 -5.48 -8.41
N GLN A 86 -23.11 -6.29 -7.49
CA GLN A 86 -22.53 -6.39 -6.15
C GLN A 86 -21.63 -7.63 -6.05
N GLY A 87 -20.48 -7.46 -5.45
CA GLY A 87 -19.60 -8.54 -5.04
C GLY A 87 -20.22 -9.39 -3.92
N PRO A 88 -19.63 -10.53 -3.59
CA PRO A 88 -20.13 -11.40 -2.53
C PRO A 88 -19.72 -10.95 -1.12
N ILE A 89 -18.75 -10.08 -1.00
CA ILE A 89 -18.13 -9.68 0.26
C ILE A 89 -17.64 -8.21 0.19
N ASN A 90 -17.36 -7.60 1.32
CA ASN A 90 -16.78 -6.26 1.40
C ASN A 90 -15.33 -6.23 0.90
N SER A 91 -14.90 -5.08 0.38
CA SER A 91 -13.51 -4.81 0.08
C SER A 91 -12.71 -4.63 1.39
N PRO A 92 -11.66 -5.41 1.61
CA PRO A 92 -10.74 -5.15 2.73
C PRO A 92 -9.96 -3.87 2.49
N THR A 93 -9.36 -3.32 3.54
CA THR A 93 -8.42 -2.21 3.37
C THR A 93 -7.20 -2.63 2.56
N VAL A 94 -6.72 -1.75 1.68
CA VAL A 94 -5.43 -1.90 0.99
C VAL A 94 -4.27 -1.32 1.80
N LEU A 95 -4.57 -0.55 2.87
CA LEU A 95 -3.52 0.02 3.70
C LEU A 95 -2.78 -1.09 4.44
N ASN A 96 -1.45 -1.10 4.30
CA ASN A 96 -0.57 -2.13 4.86
C ASN A 96 -0.83 -3.57 4.32
N SER A 97 -1.57 -3.73 3.22
CA SER A 97 -1.89 -5.04 2.65
C SER A 97 -0.64 -5.83 2.21
N SER A 98 0.46 -5.15 1.90
CA SER A 98 1.76 -5.77 1.62
C SER A 98 2.34 -6.61 2.76
N LEU A 99 1.83 -6.41 3.98
CA LEU A 99 2.27 -7.14 5.19
C LEU A 99 1.40 -8.39 5.45
N SER A 100 0.36 -8.59 4.67
CA SER A 100 -0.48 -9.78 4.77
C SER A 100 0.24 -11.00 4.20
N VAL A 101 0.03 -12.16 4.83
CA VAL A 101 0.64 -13.43 4.41
C VAL A 101 0.13 -13.93 3.06
N ALA A 102 -1.03 -13.47 2.63
CA ALA A 102 -1.66 -13.72 1.32
C ALA A 102 -2.75 -12.68 1.11
N GLN A 103 -3.22 -12.53 -0.13
CA GLN A 103 -4.21 -11.54 -0.53
C GLN A 103 -5.58 -12.18 -0.79
N PHE A 104 -6.62 -11.35 -0.81
CA PHE A 104 -8.04 -11.70 -0.70
C PHE A 104 -8.41 -12.32 0.65
N TRP A 105 -9.71 -12.34 0.97
CA TRP A 105 -10.22 -12.90 2.23
C TRP A 105 -9.96 -14.41 2.38
N ASP A 106 -9.82 -15.11 1.29
CA ASP A 106 -9.59 -16.56 1.22
C ASP A 106 -8.12 -16.94 0.96
N GLY A 107 -7.23 -15.94 0.83
CA GLY A 107 -5.80 -16.16 0.64
C GLY A 107 -5.43 -16.76 -0.72
N ARG A 108 -6.29 -16.64 -1.74
CA ARG A 108 -6.06 -17.28 -3.05
C ARG A 108 -4.96 -16.63 -3.90
N ALA A 109 -4.52 -15.42 -3.59
CA ALA A 109 -3.37 -14.79 -4.23
C ALA A 109 -2.18 -14.70 -3.26
N ALA A 110 -1.00 -15.07 -3.72
CA ALA A 110 0.20 -15.13 -2.90
C ALA A 110 0.73 -13.74 -2.53
N ASP A 111 0.55 -12.76 -3.41
CA ASP A 111 1.05 -11.40 -3.23
C ASP A 111 0.14 -10.34 -3.88
N LEU A 112 0.55 -9.07 -3.76
CA LEU A 112 -0.21 -7.94 -4.32
C LEU A 112 -0.24 -7.95 -5.85
N GLN A 113 0.82 -8.44 -6.51
CA GLN A 113 0.87 -8.46 -7.96
C GLN A 113 -0.14 -9.47 -8.53
N GLU A 114 -0.19 -10.67 -7.98
CA GLU A 114 -1.19 -11.68 -8.36
C GLU A 114 -2.61 -11.18 -8.04
N GLN A 115 -2.78 -10.52 -6.89
CA GLN A 115 -4.06 -9.96 -6.49
C GLN A 115 -4.58 -8.92 -7.49
N ALA A 116 -3.72 -7.97 -7.93
CA ALA A 116 -4.12 -6.85 -8.78
C ALA A 116 -4.73 -7.29 -10.13
N GLY A 117 -4.34 -8.44 -10.65
CA GLY A 117 -4.89 -8.99 -11.89
C GLY A 117 -6.35 -9.48 -11.76
N GLY A 118 -6.72 -10.00 -10.60
CA GLY A 118 -8.03 -10.64 -10.39
C GLY A 118 -9.22 -9.71 -10.60
N PRO A 119 -9.30 -8.54 -9.92
CA PRO A 119 -10.39 -7.58 -10.05
C PRO A 119 -10.62 -7.07 -11.48
N ILE A 120 -9.55 -6.94 -12.27
CA ILE A 120 -9.65 -6.49 -13.67
C ILE A 120 -10.55 -7.44 -14.46
N GLU A 121 -10.36 -8.75 -14.34
CA GLU A 121 -11.16 -9.75 -15.08
C GLU A 121 -12.47 -10.11 -14.40
N ASN A 122 -12.65 -9.82 -13.13
CA ASN A 122 -13.87 -10.20 -12.41
C ASN A 122 -15.09 -9.47 -12.98
N PRO A 123 -16.11 -10.20 -13.51
CA PRO A 123 -17.27 -9.60 -14.13
C PRO A 123 -18.12 -8.76 -13.17
N LYS A 124 -18.01 -8.97 -11.86
CA LYS A 124 -18.71 -8.19 -10.83
C LYS A 124 -17.92 -7.00 -10.31
N GLU A 125 -16.66 -6.84 -10.73
CA GLU A 125 -15.77 -5.77 -10.32
C GLU A 125 -15.46 -4.87 -11.52
N MET A 126 -14.33 -5.02 -12.20
CA MET A 126 -13.96 -4.18 -13.34
C MET A 126 -14.47 -4.75 -14.69
N ALA A 127 -14.73 -6.06 -14.77
CA ALA A 127 -15.31 -6.75 -15.94
C ALA A 127 -14.57 -6.51 -17.25
N PHE A 128 -13.28 -6.38 -17.20
CA PHE A 128 -12.43 -6.16 -18.36
C PHE A 128 -11.61 -7.43 -18.65
N SER A 129 -10.65 -7.36 -19.59
CA SER A 129 -9.70 -8.46 -19.76
C SER A 129 -8.28 -7.95 -19.72
N HIS A 130 -7.33 -8.81 -19.36
CA HIS A 130 -5.91 -8.46 -19.36
C HIS A 130 -5.45 -7.97 -20.74
N THR A 131 -5.87 -8.64 -21.82
CA THR A 131 -5.56 -8.24 -23.19
C THR A 131 -6.07 -6.82 -23.49
N LEU A 132 -7.34 -6.55 -23.20
CA LEU A 132 -7.92 -5.21 -23.45
C LEU A 132 -7.29 -4.15 -22.55
N THR A 133 -6.87 -4.49 -21.35
CA THR A 133 -6.11 -3.59 -20.47
C THR A 133 -4.82 -3.16 -21.13
N VAL A 134 -4.05 -4.12 -21.65
CA VAL A 134 -2.80 -3.87 -22.37
C VAL A 134 -3.06 -3.05 -23.64
N ASP A 135 -4.08 -3.40 -24.44
CA ASP A 135 -4.44 -2.69 -25.66
C ASP A 135 -4.78 -1.22 -25.39
N VAL A 136 -5.59 -0.96 -24.35
CA VAL A 136 -5.95 0.40 -23.94
C VAL A 136 -4.72 1.21 -23.52
N LEU A 137 -3.88 0.65 -22.66
CA LEU A 137 -2.68 1.34 -22.17
C LEU A 137 -1.68 1.59 -23.32
N SER A 138 -1.50 0.63 -24.21
CA SER A 138 -0.64 0.74 -25.38
C SER A 138 -1.14 1.77 -26.41
N SER A 139 -2.44 2.05 -26.43
CA SER A 139 -3.03 3.10 -27.27
C SER A 139 -2.77 4.53 -26.76
N ILE A 140 -2.25 4.67 -25.54
CA ILE A 140 -2.04 5.96 -24.89
C ILE A 140 -0.53 6.28 -24.86
N PRO A 141 -0.04 7.20 -25.72
CA PRO A 141 1.40 7.47 -25.83
C PRO A 141 2.09 7.83 -24.51
N GLY A 142 1.37 8.48 -23.58
CA GLY A 142 1.89 8.81 -22.26
C GLY A 142 2.23 7.56 -21.44
N TYR A 143 1.37 6.55 -21.45
CA TYR A 143 1.65 5.29 -20.78
C TYR A 143 2.81 4.53 -21.44
N VAL A 144 2.84 4.45 -22.77
CA VAL A 144 3.95 3.78 -23.47
C VAL A 144 5.31 4.34 -23.05
N VAL A 145 5.44 5.67 -22.99
CA VAL A 145 6.66 6.34 -22.55
C VAL A 145 6.97 6.02 -21.08
N GLU A 146 5.99 6.03 -20.20
CA GLU A 146 6.20 5.77 -18.78
C GLU A 146 6.56 4.31 -18.52
N PHE A 147 5.91 3.36 -19.18
CA PHE A 147 6.27 1.94 -19.07
C PHE A 147 7.69 1.69 -19.59
N GLN A 148 8.06 2.28 -20.72
CA GLN A 148 9.43 2.18 -21.23
C GLN A 148 10.48 2.74 -20.24
N GLN A 149 10.17 3.86 -19.59
CA GLN A 149 11.07 4.45 -18.58
C GLN A 149 11.21 3.59 -17.34
N VAL A 150 10.14 2.91 -16.91
CA VAL A 150 10.11 2.11 -15.69
C VAL A 150 10.65 0.70 -15.91
N PHE A 151 10.24 0.05 -17.00
CA PHE A 151 10.55 -1.37 -17.26
C PHE A 151 11.62 -1.58 -18.35
N GLY A 152 11.90 -0.57 -19.17
CA GLY A 152 12.99 -0.59 -20.14
C GLY A 152 12.68 -1.33 -21.43
N ASN A 153 11.42 -1.65 -21.73
CA ASN A 153 10.97 -2.29 -22.96
C ASN A 153 9.89 -1.46 -23.67
N ASP A 154 9.60 -1.81 -24.91
CA ASP A 154 8.65 -1.08 -25.76
C ASP A 154 7.24 -1.67 -25.74
N GLU A 155 7.04 -2.81 -25.09
CA GLU A 155 5.77 -3.51 -24.99
C GLU A 155 5.25 -3.47 -23.57
N ILE A 156 3.99 -3.08 -23.40
CA ILE A 156 3.31 -3.14 -22.10
C ILE A 156 2.77 -4.55 -21.91
N THR A 157 3.04 -5.14 -20.75
CA THR A 157 2.49 -6.45 -20.37
C THR A 157 1.57 -6.33 -19.16
N ILE A 158 0.68 -7.30 -18.98
CA ILE A 158 -0.19 -7.32 -17.80
C ILE A 158 0.62 -7.53 -16.52
N GLU A 159 1.71 -8.27 -16.58
CA GLU A 159 2.63 -8.48 -15.47
C GLU A 159 3.25 -7.17 -14.99
N GLU A 160 3.60 -6.27 -15.92
CA GLU A 160 4.12 -4.95 -15.60
C GLU A 160 3.04 -4.02 -15.03
N VAL A 161 1.83 -4.09 -15.56
CA VAL A 161 0.67 -3.35 -15.04
C VAL A 161 0.40 -3.73 -13.59
N THR A 162 0.31 -5.03 -13.32
CA THR A 162 0.03 -5.53 -11.97
C THR A 162 1.21 -5.31 -11.01
N ALA A 163 2.45 -5.42 -11.51
CA ALA A 163 3.64 -5.12 -10.73
C ALA A 163 3.71 -3.63 -10.33
N ALA A 164 3.31 -2.72 -11.22
CA ALA A 164 3.29 -1.30 -10.90
C ALA A 164 2.21 -0.97 -9.86
N ILE A 165 1.01 -1.54 -9.99
CA ILE A 165 -0.07 -1.38 -9.01
C ILE A 165 0.38 -1.91 -7.64
N ALA A 166 0.94 -3.11 -7.60
CA ALA A 166 1.48 -3.72 -6.39
C ALA A 166 2.56 -2.87 -5.71
N GLU A 167 3.44 -2.23 -6.51
CA GLU A 167 4.48 -1.37 -5.97
C GLU A 167 3.90 -0.10 -5.32
N PHE A 168 2.84 0.46 -5.91
CA PHE A 168 2.13 1.58 -5.30
C PHE A 168 1.47 1.19 -3.98
N GLU A 169 0.85 0.02 -3.90
CA GLU A 169 0.16 -0.45 -2.68
C GLU A 169 1.12 -0.74 -1.51
N LYS A 170 2.43 -0.78 -1.75
CA LYS A 170 3.46 -0.87 -0.69
C LYS A 170 3.77 0.50 -0.06
N THR A 171 3.36 1.61 -0.69
CA THR A 171 3.64 2.98 -0.22
C THR A 171 2.51 3.47 0.68
#